data_b9145fd2040f7cd12c62e95ff6632671
#
_entry.id   b9145fd2040f7cd12c62e95ff6632671
#
_cell.length_a   1.000
_cell.length_b   1.000
_cell.length_c   1.000
_cell.angle_alpha   90.00
_cell.angle_beta   90.00
_cell.angle_gamma   90.00
#
_symmetry.space_group_name_H-M   'P 1'
#
loop_
_entity.id
_entity.type
_entity.pdbx_description
1 polymer ?
#
loop_
_entity_poly.entity_id
_entity_poly.type
_entity_poly.pdbx_seq_one_letter_code
_entity_poly.pdbx_strand_id
1 'polypeptide(L)'
;MKLAVYSTKQYDKKYLQHVNEAYGFELEFFDFLLSEKTAKTAHGCEGVCIFVNDDGSRPVLEELKKHGAKFIASRCAGFNNVDLDAATELGLRVVCVSAYFPEARAEHAVCIMIPVNPRKIGSALVMERGQLQLVAEP
;
A
#
# COMPACT_ATOMS: atom_id res chain seq x y z
N MET A 1 1.73 4.56 19.84
CA MET A 1 1.53 5.36 18.62
C MET A 1 0.21 4.95 17.98
N LYS A 2 -0.62 5.91 17.65
CA LYS A 2 -1.91 5.68 16.98
C LYS A 2 -1.78 5.91 15.48
N LEU A 3 -2.30 4.97 14.69
CA LEU A 3 -2.20 4.97 13.22
C LEU A 3 -3.61 4.98 12.61
N ALA A 4 -3.86 5.93 11.72
CA ALA A 4 -5.03 5.94 10.85
C ALA A 4 -4.72 5.18 9.56
N VAL A 5 -5.51 4.21 9.18
CA VAL A 5 -5.31 3.40 7.97
C VAL A 5 -6.51 3.56 7.05
N TYR A 6 -6.29 4.24 5.93
CA TYR A 6 -7.34 4.57 4.95
C TYR A 6 -7.44 3.50 3.85
N SER A 7 -8.55 3.50 3.13
CA SER A 7 -8.80 2.61 1.98
C SER A 7 -8.60 1.12 2.32
N THR A 8 -9.05 0.70 3.50
CA THR A 8 -8.85 -0.68 3.98
C THR A 8 -9.92 -1.63 3.49
N LYS A 9 -9.49 -2.83 3.12
CA LYS A 9 -10.35 -3.98 2.87
C LYS A 9 -10.23 -4.99 4.02
N GLN A 10 -11.09 -6.00 4.04
CA GLN A 10 -11.10 -7.01 5.11
C GLN A 10 -9.76 -7.74 5.25
N TYR A 11 -9.12 -8.04 4.12
CA TYR A 11 -7.81 -8.69 4.11
C TYR A 11 -6.70 -7.76 4.63
N ASP A 12 -6.76 -6.45 4.34
CA ASP A 12 -5.80 -5.47 4.87
C ASP A 12 -5.85 -5.44 6.40
N LYS A 13 -7.07 -5.35 6.95
CA LYS A 13 -7.30 -5.33 8.40
C LYS A 13 -6.71 -6.57 9.07
N LYS A 14 -6.99 -7.75 8.52
CA LYS A 14 -6.50 -9.01 9.05
C LYS A 14 -4.97 -9.08 9.09
N TYR A 15 -4.31 -8.73 7.99
CA TYR A 15 -2.86 -8.76 7.91
C TYR A 15 -2.19 -7.71 8.78
N LEU A 16 -2.68 -6.48 8.76
CA LEU A 16 -2.13 -5.39 9.57
C LEU A 16 -2.31 -5.66 11.06
N GLN A 17 -3.44 -6.20 11.49
CA GLN A 17 -3.66 -6.60 12.88
C GLN A 17 -2.69 -7.71 13.31
N HIS A 18 -2.52 -8.74 12.47
CA HIS A 18 -1.59 -9.84 12.75
C HIS A 18 -0.14 -9.34 12.90
N VAL A 19 0.34 -8.53 11.97
CA VAL A 19 1.69 -7.96 12.05
C VAL A 19 1.83 -7.03 13.26
N ASN A 20 0.76 -6.29 13.58
CA ASN A 20 0.75 -5.33 14.68
C ASN A 20 0.85 -6.00 16.07
N GLU A 21 0.56 -7.29 16.20
CA GLU A 21 0.76 -8.03 17.44
C GLU A 21 2.21 -7.92 17.97
N ALA A 22 3.18 -7.80 17.05
CA ALA A 22 4.59 -7.61 17.38
C ALA A 22 4.96 -6.16 17.75
N TYR A 23 4.16 -5.18 17.38
CA TYR A 23 4.48 -3.75 17.53
C TYR A 23 3.59 -3.02 18.53
N GLY A 24 2.37 -3.46 18.73
CA GLY A 24 1.44 -2.91 19.73
C GLY A 24 0.93 -1.50 19.41
N PHE A 25 0.82 -1.11 18.13
CA PHE A 25 0.22 0.17 17.75
C PHE A 25 -1.30 0.14 17.87
N GLU A 26 -1.89 1.28 18.13
CA GLU A 26 -3.34 1.45 18.05
C GLU A 26 -3.73 1.73 16.59
N LEU A 27 -4.41 0.78 15.95
CA LEU A 27 -4.82 0.88 14.56
C LEU A 27 -6.29 1.32 14.44
N GLU A 28 -6.53 2.39 13.72
CA GLU A 28 -7.86 2.87 13.37
C GLU A 28 -8.06 2.71 11.87
N PHE A 29 -9.02 1.87 11.47
CA PHE A 29 -9.26 1.51 10.08
C PHE A 29 -10.43 2.27 9.49
N PHE A 30 -10.20 2.84 8.29
CA PHE A 30 -11.22 3.49 7.49
C PHE A 30 -11.33 2.79 6.14
N ASP A 31 -12.55 2.49 5.71
CA ASP A 31 -12.85 1.86 4.42
C ASP A 31 -13.01 2.87 3.27
N PHE A 32 -13.10 4.15 3.59
CA PHE A 32 -13.16 5.25 2.65
C PHE A 32 -11.79 5.83 2.31
N LEU A 33 -11.74 6.58 1.21
CA LEU A 33 -10.53 7.25 0.74
C LEU A 33 -10.14 8.43 1.63
N LEU A 34 -8.82 8.63 1.77
CA LEU A 34 -8.29 9.88 2.29
C LEU A 34 -8.51 10.99 1.26
N SER A 35 -9.08 12.09 1.71
CA SER A 35 -9.30 13.32 0.95
C SER A 35 -9.27 14.52 1.92
N GLU A 36 -9.33 15.72 1.38
CA GLU A 36 -9.41 16.93 2.21
C GLU A 36 -10.59 16.88 3.19
N LYS A 37 -11.74 16.32 2.75
CA LYS A 37 -12.94 16.19 3.59
C LYS A 37 -12.79 15.15 4.70
N THR A 38 -12.04 14.10 4.46
CA THR A 38 -11.88 12.97 5.40
C THR A 38 -10.61 13.05 6.25
N ALA A 39 -9.67 13.93 5.93
CA ALA A 39 -8.42 14.07 6.65
C ALA A 39 -8.59 14.35 8.16
N LYS A 40 -9.65 15.03 8.54
CA LYS A 40 -10.01 15.29 9.95
C LYS A 40 -10.27 14.04 10.77
N THR A 41 -10.61 12.90 10.13
CA THR A 41 -10.82 11.63 10.83
C THR A 41 -9.55 11.05 11.41
N ALA A 42 -8.38 11.49 10.94
CA ALA A 42 -7.08 11.13 11.50
C ALA A 42 -6.70 11.91 12.76
N HIS A 43 -7.64 12.65 13.37
CA HIS A 43 -7.38 13.42 14.59
C HIS A 43 -6.80 12.55 15.70
N GLY A 44 -5.68 12.98 16.27
CA GLY A 44 -4.97 12.25 17.31
C GLY A 44 -4.11 11.09 16.83
N CYS A 45 -4.07 10.81 15.52
CA CYS A 45 -3.18 9.81 14.94
C CYS A 45 -1.83 10.44 14.59
N GLU A 46 -0.76 9.79 15.01
CA GLU A 46 0.61 10.23 14.69
C GLU A 46 1.08 9.75 13.32
N GLY A 47 0.59 8.60 12.87
CA GLY A 47 0.86 8.05 11.56
C GLY A 47 -0.40 7.88 10.75
N VAL A 48 -0.27 8.08 9.43
CA VAL A 48 -1.35 7.91 8.46
C VAL A 48 -0.88 6.95 7.38
N CYS A 49 -1.58 5.84 7.25
CA CYS A 49 -1.30 4.82 6.24
C CYS A 49 -2.27 4.97 5.08
N ILE A 50 -1.73 5.21 3.90
CA ILE A 50 -2.49 5.49 2.67
C ILE A 50 -2.27 4.41 1.61
N PHE A 51 -3.15 4.39 0.62
CA PHE A 51 -3.05 3.51 -0.53
C PHE A 51 -3.05 4.30 -1.85
N VAL A 52 -2.96 3.62 -2.99
CA VAL A 52 -2.71 4.23 -4.30
C VAL A 52 -3.73 5.29 -4.74
N ASN A 53 -4.97 5.16 -4.31
CA ASN A 53 -6.06 6.09 -4.67
C ASN A 53 -6.33 7.16 -3.60
N ASP A 54 -5.59 7.15 -2.50
CA ASP A 54 -5.71 8.17 -1.47
C ASP A 54 -5.04 9.47 -1.91
N ASP A 55 -5.62 10.59 -1.51
CA ASP A 55 -5.12 11.91 -1.83
C ASP A 55 -4.06 12.35 -0.81
N GLY A 56 -2.83 12.51 -1.25
CA GLY A 56 -1.72 13.07 -0.47
C GLY A 56 -1.29 14.46 -0.97
N SER A 57 -2.19 15.23 -1.55
CA SER A 57 -1.94 16.61 -1.99
C SER A 57 -1.67 17.56 -0.82
N ARG A 58 -1.10 18.72 -1.12
CA ARG A 58 -0.76 19.74 -0.10
C ARG A 58 -1.91 20.06 0.87
N PRO A 59 -3.16 20.35 0.42
CA PRO A 59 -4.26 20.64 1.33
C PRO A 59 -4.55 19.52 2.32
N VAL A 60 -4.47 18.27 1.86
CA VAL A 60 -4.66 17.07 2.69
C VAL A 60 -3.55 16.94 3.72
N LEU A 61 -2.30 17.11 3.31
CA LEU A 61 -1.14 17.02 4.20
C LEU A 61 -1.15 18.12 5.27
N GLU A 62 -1.55 19.33 4.91
CA GLU A 62 -1.73 20.43 5.85
C GLU A 62 -2.79 20.11 6.90
N GLU A 63 -3.91 19.54 6.47
CA GLU A 63 -5.00 19.14 7.38
C GLU A 63 -4.55 18.00 8.31
N LEU A 64 -3.87 16.98 7.77
CA LEU A 64 -3.29 15.90 8.58
C LEU A 64 -2.28 16.43 9.61
N LYS A 65 -1.45 17.38 9.21
CA LYS A 65 -0.48 18.01 10.12
C LYS A 65 -1.15 18.74 11.27
N LYS A 66 -2.24 19.48 11.01
CA LYS A 66 -3.05 20.15 12.05
C LYS A 66 -3.60 19.16 13.06
N HIS A 67 -3.96 17.94 12.62
CA HIS A 67 -4.51 16.89 13.46
C HIS A 67 -3.47 16.01 14.15
N GLY A 68 -2.17 16.31 14.01
CA GLY A 68 -1.10 15.68 14.78
C GLY A 68 -0.29 14.63 14.02
N ALA A 69 -0.52 14.47 12.72
CA ALA A 69 0.27 13.54 11.91
C ALA A 69 1.75 13.93 11.85
N LYS A 70 2.61 12.93 11.93
CA LYS A 70 4.08 13.04 11.83
C LYS A 70 4.63 12.18 10.69
N PHE A 71 3.92 11.10 10.36
CA PHE A 71 4.36 10.09 9.40
C PHE A 71 3.25 9.80 8.40
N ILE A 72 3.62 9.67 7.13
CA ILE A 72 2.76 9.16 6.06
C ILE A 72 3.39 7.87 5.54
N ALA A 73 2.69 6.77 5.66
CA ALA A 73 3.13 5.47 5.16
C ALA A 73 2.30 5.06 3.95
N SER A 74 2.92 4.93 2.79
CA SER A 74 2.25 4.46 1.58
C SER A 74 2.36 2.94 1.45
N ARG A 75 1.23 2.25 1.32
CA ARG A 75 1.15 0.80 1.06
C ARG A 75 1.37 0.44 -0.41
N CYS A 76 1.95 1.33 -1.19
CA CYS A 76 2.28 1.10 -2.59
C CYS A 76 3.73 1.50 -2.88
N ALA A 77 4.27 0.96 -3.97
CA ALA A 77 5.54 1.40 -4.50
C ALA A 77 5.33 2.69 -5.30
N GLY A 78 5.94 3.78 -4.87
CA GLY A 78 5.83 5.08 -5.51
C GLY A 78 5.12 6.13 -4.67
N PHE A 79 5.24 7.36 -5.11
CA PHE A 79 4.80 8.56 -4.39
C PHE A 79 3.92 9.48 -5.25
N ASN A 80 3.39 8.99 -6.38
CA ASN A 80 2.68 9.84 -7.35
C ASN A 80 1.45 10.55 -6.76
N ASN A 81 0.87 9.99 -5.72
CA ASN A 81 -0.28 10.52 -5.01
C ASN A 81 0.08 11.35 -3.77
N VAL A 82 1.38 11.61 -3.53
CA VAL A 82 1.85 12.38 -2.39
C VAL A 82 2.69 13.56 -2.85
N ASP A 83 2.36 14.76 -2.40
CA ASP A 83 3.16 15.97 -2.60
C ASP A 83 4.36 15.94 -1.63
N LEU A 84 5.49 15.45 -2.12
CA LEU A 84 6.71 15.30 -1.31
C LEU A 84 7.31 16.65 -0.88
N ASP A 85 7.17 17.69 -1.70
CA ASP A 85 7.65 19.03 -1.37
C ASP A 85 6.84 19.60 -0.20
N ALA A 86 5.52 19.50 -0.28
CA ALA A 86 4.64 19.88 0.81
C ALA A 86 4.91 19.07 2.09
N ALA A 87 5.10 17.77 1.98
CA ALA A 87 5.43 16.92 3.12
C ALA A 87 6.73 17.36 3.80
N THR A 88 7.76 17.68 3.02
CA THR A 88 9.05 18.18 3.52
C THR A 88 8.90 19.51 4.24
N GLU A 89 8.20 20.46 3.63
CA GLU A 89 7.93 21.79 4.25
C GLU A 89 7.16 21.67 5.56
N LEU A 90 6.21 20.75 5.64
CA LEU A 90 5.40 20.49 6.84
C LEU A 90 6.12 19.64 7.90
N GLY A 91 7.31 19.12 7.61
CA GLY A 91 8.06 18.24 8.49
C GLY A 91 7.41 16.87 8.66
N LEU A 92 6.66 16.40 7.66
CA LEU A 92 6.09 15.06 7.60
C LEU A 92 7.11 14.08 7.01
N ARG A 93 7.30 12.95 7.65
CA ARG A 93 8.13 11.87 7.12
C ARG A 93 7.27 10.96 6.25
N VAL A 94 7.69 10.77 5.00
CA VAL A 94 7.00 9.91 4.05
C VAL A 94 7.81 8.64 3.83
N VAL A 95 7.18 7.50 3.99
CA VAL A 95 7.76 6.18 3.71
C VAL A 95 6.86 5.39 2.76
N CYS A 96 7.47 4.59 1.92
CA CYS A 96 6.75 3.69 1.02
C CYS A 96 7.42 2.32 0.98
N VAL A 97 6.76 1.38 0.32
CA VAL A 97 7.38 0.10 -0.02
C VAL A 97 8.40 0.36 -1.12
N SER A 98 9.69 0.15 -0.83
CA SER A 98 10.81 0.53 -1.70
C SER A 98 10.86 -0.21 -3.03
N ALA A 99 10.38 -1.44 -3.09
CA ALA A 99 10.14 -2.16 -4.34
C ALA A 99 9.10 -3.27 -4.09
N TYR A 100 8.13 -3.40 -4.99
CA TYR A 100 7.53 -4.71 -5.24
C TYR A 100 8.52 -5.47 -6.13
N PHE A 101 8.73 -6.74 -5.84
CA PHE A 101 9.47 -7.58 -6.75
C PHE A 101 8.79 -7.52 -8.12
N PRO A 102 9.43 -6.96 -9.16
CA PRO A 102 8.85 -6.92 -10.51
C PRO A 102 8.49 -8.33 -10.99
N GLU A 103 9.26 -9.31 -10.53
CA GLU A 103 9.08 -10.74 -10.77
C GLU A 103 7.71 -11.22 -10.26
N ALA A 104 7.32 -10.89 -9.04
CA ALA A 104 6.03 -11.32 -8.48
C ALA A 104 4.83 -10.77 -9.25
N ARG A 105 4.94 -9.56 -9.80
CA ARG A 105 3.89 -8.98 -10.68
C ARG A 105 3.82 -9.70 -12.02
N ALA A 106 4.98 -10.00 -12.59
CA ALA A 106 5.05 -10.72 -13.85
C ALA A 106 4.53 -12.16 -13.70
N GLU A 107 4.89 -12.85 -12.62
CA GLU A 107 4.35 -14.17 -12.29
C GLU A 107 2.84 -14.15 -12.15
N HIS A 108 2.29 -13.18 -11.42
CA HIS A 108 0.84 -13.07 -11.24
C HIS A 108 0.12 -12.79 -12.58
N ALA A 109 0.67 -11.90 -13.41
CA ALA A 109 0.13 -11.62 -14.73
C ALA A 109 0.15 -12.86 -15.62
N VAL A 110 1.23 -13.63 -15.60
CA VAL A 110 1.37 -14.88 -16.34
C VAL A 110 0.38 -15.94 -15.82
N CYS A 111 0.24 -16.09 -14.51
CA CYS A 111 -0.73 -17.01 -13.90
C CYS A 111 -2.16 -16.69 -14.31
N ILE A 112 -2.53 -15.43 -14.50
CA ILE A 112 -3.84 -15.03 -15.00
C ILE A 112 -4.01 -15.36 -16.49
N MET A 113 -2.93 -15.23 -17.28
CA MET A 113 -2.97 -15.51 -18.73
C MET A 113 -3.04 -16.98 -19.08
N ILE A 114 -2.48 -17.87 -18.24
CA ILE A 114 -2.45 -19.32 -18.48
C ILE A 114 -3.86 -19.91 -18.63
N PRO A 115 -4.84 -19.64 -17.77
CA PRO A 115 -6.20 -20.17 -17.91
C PRO A 115 -6.93 -19.71 -19.17
N VAL A 116 -6.51 -18.58 -19.77
CA VAL A 116 -7.14 -18.03 -20.98
C VAL A 116 -6.62 -18.72 -22.24
N ASN A 117 -5.53 -19.49 -22.14
CA ASN A 117 -4.97 -20.20 -23.29
C ASN A 117 -5.12 -21.73 -23.12
N PRO A 118 -6.22 -22.33 -23.64
CA PRO A 118 -6.52 -23.76 -23.44
C PRO A 118 -5.52 -24.71 -24.11
N ARG A 119 -4.58 -24.21 -24.92
CA ARG A 119 -3.55 -25.02 -25.59
C ARG A 119 -2.32 -25.28 -24.71
N LYS A 120 -2.26 -24.73 -23.51
CA LYS A 120 -1.12 -24.88 -22.57
C LYS A 120 -1.54 -25.53 -21.24
N ILE A 121 -2.59 -26.30 -21.25
CA ILE A 121 -2.94 -27.15 -20.11
C ILE A 121 -1.82 -28.21 -19.95
N GLY A 122 -1.11 -28.17 -18.86
CA GLY A 122 0.00 -29.10 -18.55
C GLY A 122 1.40 -28.50 -18.54
N SER A 123 1.53 -27.18 -18.67
CA SER A 123 2.83 -26.51 -18.46
C SER A 123 2.67 -25.36 -17.48
N ALA A 124 3.44 -25.35 -16.42
CA ALA A 124 3.55 -24.22 -15.51
C ALA A 124 4.71 -23.31 -15.95
N LEU A 125 4.45 -22.02 -16.02
CA LEU A 125 5.50 -21.00 -16.16
C LEU A 125 5.95 -20.58 -14.77
N VAL A 126 7.19 -20.85 -14.44
CA VAL A 126 7.80 -20.46 -13.16
C VAL A 126 8.86 -19.41 -13.42
N MET A 127 8.82 -18.33 -12.65
CA MET A 127 9.89 -17.35 -12.65
C MET A 127 10.94 -17.72 -11.62
N GLU A 128 12.11 -18.07 -12.07
CA GLU A 128 13.25 -18.32 -11.21
C GLU A 128 14.36 -17.31 -11.52
N ARG A 129 14.80 -16.57 -10.51
CA ARG A 129 15.84 -15.54 -10.60
C ARG A 129 15.63 -14.47 -11.69
N GLY A 130 14.38 -14.07 -11.92
CA GLY A 130 14.04 -13.05 -12.93
C GLY A 130 14.00 -13.57 -14.36
N GLN A 131 14.05 -14.88 -14.58
CA GLN A 131 13.88 -15.50 -15.89
C GLN A 131 12.66 -16.41 -15.92
N LEU A 132 11.88 -16.28 -16.98
CA LEU A 132 10.68 -17.08 -17.20
C LEU A 132 11.09 -18.46 -17.71
N GLN A 133 10.81 -19.50 -16.91
CA GLN A 133 11.08 -20.89 -17.31
C GLN A 133 9.77 -21.64 -17.49
N LEU A 134 9.68 -22.34 -18.59
CA LEU A 134 8.56 -23.26 -18.86
C LEU A 134 8.90 -24.60 -18.20
N VAL A 135 8.18 -24.95 -17.13
CA VAL A 135 8.28 -26.27 -16.53
C VAL A 135 7.19 -27.14 -17.18
N ALA A 136 7.62 -28.06 -18.01
CA ALA A 136 6.72 -29.09 -18.51
C ALA A 136 6.47 -30.10 -17.38
N GLU A 137 5.23 -30.31 -17.02
CA GLU A 137 4.89 -31.45 -16.17
C GLU A 137 5.21 -32.77 -16.91
N PRO A 138 5.77 -33.74 -16.20
CA PRO A 138 6.05 -35.07 -16.77
C PRO A 138 4.78 -35.81 -17.15
#